data_1723f4d7165a64b9ef344750572a32c0
#
_entry.id   1723f4d7165a64b9ef344750572a32c0
#
_cell.length_a   1.000
_cell.length_b   1.000
_cell.length_c   1.000
_cell.angle_alpha   90.00
_cell.angle_beta   90.00
_cell.angle_gamma   90.00
#
_symmetry.space_group_name_H-M   'P 1'
#
loop_
_entity.id
_entity.type
_entity.pdbx_description
1 polymer ?
#
loop_
_entity_poly.entity_id
_entity_poly.type
_entity_poly.pdbx_seq_one_letter_code
_entity_poly.pdbx_strand_id
1 'polypeptide(L)'
;MTDNELLTIMRKEKIEPCYYKIYGVGGPIFEVVYHLEHKGNKYRLLITERAEKIYDKDFDTEDEACKNFLMEMSDVYPELKKYI
;
A
#
# COMPACT_ATOMS: atom_id res chain seq x y z
N MET A 1 -7.28 0.24 10.98
CA MET A 1 -6.65 1.28 10.14
C MET A 1 -7.46 1.47 8.86
N THR A 2 -7.61 2.70 8.43
CA THR A 2 -8.33 3.05 7.21
C THR A 2 -7.36 3.54 6.14
N ASP A 3 -7.88 3.71 4.92
CA ASP A 3 -7.12 4.29 3.81
C ASP A 3 -6.62 5.69 4.12
N ASN A 4 -7.43 6.52 4.79
CA ASN A 4 -7.04 7.87 5.16
C ASN A 4 -5.89 7.86 6.17
N GLU A 5 -5.92 6.95 7.12
CA GLU A 5 -4.83 6.79 8.08
C GLU A 5 -3.55 6.33 7.38
N LEU A 6 -3.67 5.39 6.43
CA LEU A 6 -2.55 4.90 5.65
C LEU A 6 -1.93 6.02 4.80
N LEU A 7 -2.76 6.83 4.13
CA LEU A 7 -2.30 7.99 3.36
C LEU A 7 -1.60 9.01 4.25
N THR A 8 -2.12 9.24 5.45
CA THR A 8 -1.51 10.14 6.42
C THR A 8 -0.12 9.67 6.81
N ILE A 9 0.05 8.36 7.02
CA ILE A 9 1.34 7.75 7.31
C ILE A 9 2.31 7.96 6.15
N MET A 10 1.86 7.72 4.91
CA MET A 10 2.69 7.91 3.72
C MET A 10 3.22 9.34 3.65
N ARG A 11 2.36 10.33 3.89
CA ARG A 11 2.74 11.75 3.87
C ARG A 11 3.67 12.11 5.01
N LYS A 12 3.37 11.62 6.21
CA LYS A 12 4.18 11.90 7.41
C LYS A 12 5.59 11.34 7.29
N GLU A 13 5.73 10.15 6.75
CA GLU A 13 7.02 9.52 6.56
C GLU A 13 7.70 9.91 5.25
N LYS A 14 7.08 10.82 4.50
CA LYS A 14 7.61 11.37 3.24
C LYS A 14 7.89 10.30 2.19
N ILE A 15 7.01 9.29 2.12
CA ILE A 15 7.07 8.28 1.07
C ILE A 15 6.64 8.95 -0.24
N GLU A 16 7.45 8.80 -1.29
CA GLU A 16 7.16 9.39 -2.59
C GLU A 16 5.85 8.82 -3.17
N PRO A 17 4.91 9.68 -3.66
CA PRO A 17 3.64 9.21 -4.20
C PRO A 17 3.74 8.23 -5.35
N CYS A 18 4.87 8.20 -6.06
CA CYS A 18 5.08 7.27 -7.18
C CYS A 18 5.25 5.81 -6.72
N TYR A 19 5.42 5.57 -5.42
CA TYR A 19 5.57 4.21 -4.88
C TYR A 19 4.29 3.63 -4.36
N TYR A 20 3.19 4.39 -4.32
CA TYR A 20 1.93 3.86 -3.83
C TYR A 20 0.73 4.34 -4.63
N LYS A 21 -0.33 3.55 -4.61
CA LYS A 21 -1.62 3.91 -5.17
C LYS A 21 -2.71 3.35 -4.27
N ILE A 22 -3.23 4.19 -3.39
CA ILE A 22 -4.20 3.80 -2.36
C ILE A 22 -5.57 4.31 -2.80
N TYR A 23 -6.45 3.42 -3.24
CA TYR A 23 -7.76 3.74 -3.82
C TYR A 23 -7.66 4.81 -4.92
N GLY A 24 -6.67 4.66 -5.78
CA GLY A 24 -6.44 5.60 -6.86
C GLY A 24 -5.65 6.85 -6.49
N VAL A 25 -5.32 7.05 -5.21
CA VAL A 25 -4.55 8.21 -4.76
C VAL A 25 -3.07 7.85 -4.74
N GLY A 26 -2.30 8.56 -5.54
CA GLY A 26 -0.85 8.35 -5.65
C GLY A 26 -0.34 9.00 -6.92
N GLY A 27 0.97 8.93 -7.10
CA GLY A 27 1.62 9.52 -8.26
C GLY A 27 1.58 8.62 -9.48
N PRO A 28 2.24 9.03 -10.56
CA PRO A 28 2.37 8.19 -11.74
C PRO A 28 3.09 6.88 -11.38
N ILE A 29 2.77 5.82 -12.10
CA ILE A 29 3.33 4.49 -11.85
C ILE A 29 4.84 4.51 -12.06
N PHE A 30 5.56 4.01 -11.06
CA PHE A 30 7.02 3.89 -11.10
C PHE A 30 7.42 2.41 -11.17
N GLU A 31 8.70 2.10 -10.94
CA GLU A 31 9.20 0.73 -11.06
C GLU A 31 8.49 -0.24 -10.13
N VAL A 32 8.40 0.12 -8.84
CA VAL A 32 7.71 -0.70 -7.84
C VAL A 32 6.58 0.13 -7.26
N VAL A 33 5.36 -0.39 -7.31
CA VAL A 33 4.18 0.30 -6.80
C VAL A 33 3.40 -0.62 -5.87
N TYR A 34 3.04 -0.09 -4.72
CA TYR A 34 2.20 -0.76 -3.73
C TYR A 34 0.77 -0.26 -3.89
N HIS A 35 -0.12 -1.13 -4.35
CA HIS A 35 -1.51 -0.78 -4.60
C HIS A 35 -2.41 -1.29 -3.49
N LEU A 36 -3.34 -0.47 -3.04
CA LEU A 36 -4.46 -0.89 -2.22
C LEU A 36 -5.74 -0.61 -2.99
N GLU A 37 -6.52 -1.66 -3.23
CA GLU A 37 -7.76 -1.58 -4.00
C GLU A 37 -8.92 -2.13 -3.18
N HIS A 38 -10.10 -1.55 -3.37
CA HIS A 38 -11.34 -2.06 -2.79
C HIS A 38 -12.18 -2.67 -3.91
N LYS A 39 -12.39 -3.98 -3.86
CA LYS A 39 -13.14 -4.73 -4.87
C LYS A 39 -14.31 -5.46 -4.23
N GLY A 40 -15.52 -4.97 -4.45
CA GLY A 40 -16.70 -5.56 -3.83
C GLY A 40 -16.58 -5.49 -2.31
N ASN A 41 -16.60 -6.65 -1.63
CA ASN A 41 -16.43 -6.74 -0.19
C ASN A 41 -15.02 -7.17 0.23
N LYS A 42 -14.06 -7.13 -0.70
CA LYS A 42 -12.67 -7.49 -0.43
C LYS A 42 -11.75 -6.29 -0.62
N TYR A 43 -10.60 -6.37 0.04
CA TYR A 43 -9.54 -5.37 -0.05
C TYR A 43 -8.30 -6.06 -0.61
N ARG A 44 -7.78 -5.55 -1.71
CA ARG A 44 -6.69 -6.19 -2.44
C ARG A 44 -5.39 -5.43 -2.23
N LEU A 45 -4.35 -6.14 -1.83
CA LEU A 45 -2.99 -5.62 -1.82
C LEU A 45 -2.26 -6.21 -3.02
N LEU A 46 -1.86 -5.32 -3.93
CA LEU A 46 -1.15 -5.70 -5.14
C LEU A 46 0.18 -4.96 -5.18
N ILE A 47 1.27 -5.68 -5.38
CA ILE A 47 2.57 -5.07 -5.57
C ILE A 47 3.02 -5.41 -6.99
N THR A 48 3.38 -4.37 -7.74
CA THR A 48 3.85 -4.52 -9.10
C THR A 48 5.28 -4.04 -9.22
N GLU A 49 6.06 -4.70 -10.06
CA GLU A 49 7.40 -4.29 -10.44
C GLU A 49 7.45 -4.25 -11.96
N ARG A 50 7.69 -3.07 -12.52
CA ARG A 50 7.68 -2.84 -13.98
C ARG A 50 6.40 -3.36 -14.62
N ALA A 51 5.25 -3.06 -13.96
CA ALA A 51 3.90 -3.47 -14.36
C ALA A 51 3.63 -4.97 -14.22
N GLU A 52 4.57 -5.77 -13.75
CA GLU A 52 4.36 -7.19 -13.47
C GLU A 52 3.95 -7.40 -12.02
N LYS A 53 2.96 -8.26 -11.79
CA LYS A 53 2.50 -8.59 -10.45
C LYS A 53 3.53 -9.48 -9.75
N ILE A 54 4.07 -9.00 -8.62
CA ILE A 54 4.97 -9.79 -7.78
C ILE A 54 4.32 -10.22 -6.47
N TYR A 55 3.19 -9.61 -6.12
CA TYR A 55 2.40 -9.96 -4.94
C TYR A 55 0.94 -9.56 -5.19
N ASP A 56 0.01 -10.45 -4.87
CA ASP A 56 -1.41 -10.19 -5.07
C ASP A 56 -2.20 -11.00 -4.05
N LYS A 57 -2.84 -10.30 -3.10
CA LYS A 57 -3.59 -10.95 -2.04
C LYS A 57 -4.83 -10.15 -1.67
N ASP A 58 -5.94 -10.85 -1.47
CA ASP A 58 -7.19 -10.27 -1.00
C ASP A 58 -7.32 -10.44 0.51
N PHE A 59 -7.92 -9.45 1.16
CA PHE A 59 -8.19 -9.45 2.60
C PHE A 59 -9.68 -9.17 2.83
N ASP A 60 -10.21 -9.71 3.92
CA ASP A 60 -11.62 -9.53 4.28
C ASP A 60 -11.89 -8.16 4.88
N THR A 61 -10.90 -7.54 5.50
CA THR A 61 -11.06 -6.24 6.15
C THR A 61 -10.02 -5.24 5.65
N GLU A 62 -10.40 -3.97 5.67
CA GLU A 62 -9.50 -2.87 5.34
C GLU A 62 -8.31 -2.82 6.31
N ASP A 63 -8.56 -3.07 7.59
CA ASP A 63 -7.53 -3.06 8.61
C ASP A 63 -6.41 -4.06 8.30
N GLU A 64 -6.79 -5.29 7.94
CA GLU A 64 -5.82 -6.32 7.58
C GLU A 64 -5.01 -5.92 6.35
N ALA A 65 -5.70 -5.39 5.32
CA ALA A 65 -5.04 -4.98 4.08
C ALA A 65 -4.06 -3.83 4.32
N CYS A 66 -4.46 -2.84 5.11
CA CYS A 66 -3.59 -1.70 5.45
C CYS A 66 -2.37 -2.14 6.26
N LYS A 67 -2.56 -3.01 7.24
CA LYS A 67 -1.45 -3.53 8.04
C LYS A 67 -0.45 -4.31 7.19
N ASN A 68 -0.96 -5.16 6.30
CA ASN A 68 -0.10 -5.91 5.40
C ASN A 68 0.60 -5.02 4.38
N PHE A 69 -0.08 -3.95 3.93
CA PHE A 69 0.55 -2.94 3.08
C PHE A 69 1.78 -2.34 3.77
N LEU A 70 1.63 -1.93 5.03
CA LEU A 70 2.75 -1.39 5.81
C LEU A 70 3.84 -2.43 6.04
N MET A 71 3.48 -3.66 6.34
CA MET A 71 4.44 -4.74 6.54
C MET A 71 5.31 -4.95 5.30
N GLU A 72 4.68 -5.05 4.13
CA GLU A 72 5.42 -5.26 2.88
C GLU A 72 6.28 -4.04 2.54
N MET A 73 5.75 -2.84 2.68
CA MET A 73 6.50 -1.63 2.39
C MET A 73 7.63 -1.38 3.39
N SER A 74 7.50 -1.89 4.62
CA SER A 74 8.53 -1.71 5.66
C SER A 74 9.85 -2.44 5.33
N ASP A 75 9.83 -3.37 4.40
CA ASP A 75 11.06 -4.01 3.93
C ASP A 75 11.95 -3.01 3.18
N VAL A 76 11.33 -2.02 2.53
CA VAL A 76 12.04 -0.96 1.81
C VAL A 76 12.19 0.29 2.67
N TYR A 77 11.19 0.58 3.50
CA TYR A 77 11.16 1.74 4.38
C TYR A 77 11.03 1.30 5.83
N PRO A 78 12.16 0.94 6.50
CA PRO A 78 12.13 0.40 7.86
C PRO A 78 11.45 1.29 8.90
N GLU A 79 11.39 2.61 8.66
CA GLU A 79 10.70 3.56 9.54
C GLU A 79 9.21 3.27 9.67
N LEU A 80 8.63 2.51 8.73
CA LEU A 80 7.20 2.14 8.80
C LEU A 80 6.92 1.07 9.85
N LYS A 81 7.95 0.39 10.35
CA LYS A 81 7.78 -0.68 11.35
C LYS A 81 7.14 -0.18 12.64
N LYS A 82 7.29 1.09 12.97
CA LYS A 82 6.69 1.68 14.18
C LYS A 82 5.15 1.74 14.12
N TYR A 83 4.56 1.53 12.95
CA TYR A 83 3.10 1.53 12.77
C TYR A 83 2.50 0.12 12.75
N ILE A 84 3.31 -0.90 12.86
CA ILE A 84 2.87 -2.29 12.76
C ILE A 84 2.65 -2.89 14.14
#